data_be5c2ce5beef5b5f8c5f8939bfcff1a1
#
_entry.id   be5c2ce5beef5b5f8c5f8939bfcff1a1
#
_cell.length_a   1.000
_cell.length_b   1.000
_cell.length_c   1.000
_cell.angle_alpha   90.00
_cell.angle_beta   90.00
_cell.angle_gamma   90.00
#
_symmetry.space_group_name_H-M   'P 1'
#
loop_
_entity.id
_entity.type
_entity.pdbx_description
1 polymer ?
#
loop_
_entity_poly.entity_id
_entity_poly.type
_entity_poly.pdbx_seq_one_letter_code
_entity_poly.pdbx_strand_id
1 'polypeptide(L)'
;MEASIAELLKDVEKAKMDRRRLVQGLGLTAAAAFAAIAAPKAVADSEGFKAVAWNHISYNVADVARSRDFYVDLFGMTPAWDDGIQSELDFGDPSAVDSLYFRKVKPGNKVGVDHLAWSVDNWIKDQAEAELKRRGLSPTPGGPVTWNVKDPDGFTVQIIAKTGGFPGGVVPGSKIDDGRKNLKEIPAPSGKGFKAIGAIVVLHVTDIARSRDFYSSLLGMKVIYYKPEELNSECFLRFGSNDALLLRRSQQLDDKPNIDHLTIVVANYNAHAVEAELKHRGLAAGPQTKFAWTVHDPDGYTIAVAGQALLKGQGSLGL
;
A
#
# COMPACT_ATOMS: atom_id res chain seq x y z
N MET A 1 17.93 -4.17 56.37
CA MET A 1 17.50 -5.20 55.40
C MET A 1 18.15 -4.88 54.08
N GLU A 2 19.44 -5.12 53.95
CA GLU A 2 20.16 -4.97 52.68
C GLU A 2 20.54 -6.38 52.24
N ALA A 3 19.77 -6.95 51.33
CA ALA A 3 20.21 -8.13 50.60
C ALA A 3 21.42 -7.73 49.76
N SER A 4 22.54 -8.40 49.98
CA SER A 4 23.79 -8.06 49.31
C SER A 4 23.61 -8.25 47.80
N ILE A 5 24.18 -7.34 47.04
CA ILE A 5 24.18 -7.41 45.55
C ILE A 5 24.65 -8.78 45.05
N ALA A 6 25.51 -9.47 45.83
CA ALA A 6 25.97 -10.83 45.53
C ALA A 6 24.86 -11.90 45.62
N GLU A 7 23.86 -11.74 46.50
CA GLU A 7 22.70 -12.63 46.55
C GLU A 7 21.73 -12.40 45.39
N LEU A 8 21.50 -11.14 45.03
CA LEU A 8 20.72 -10.78 43.87
C LEU A 8 21.33 -11.31 42.55
N LEU A 9 22.66 -11.28 42.44
CA LEU A 9 23.35 -11.84 41.25
C LEU A 9 23.27 -13.37 41.20
N LYS A 10 23.32 -14.05 42.36
CA LYS A 10 23.09 -15.52 42.40
C LYS A 10 21.67 -15.91 42.00
N ASP A 11 20.68 -15.14 42.42
CA ASP A 11 19.29 -15.39 42.02
C ASP A 11 19.03 -15.10 40.51
N VAL A 12 19.72 -14.11 39.95
CA VAL A 12 19.68 -13.84 38.48
C VAL A 12 20.36 -14.95 37.69
N GLU A 13 21.48 -15.51 38.17
CA GLU A 13 22.12 -16.65 37.50
C GLU A 13 21.30 -17.92 37.61
N LYS A 14 20.68 -18.20 38.75
CA LYS A 14 19.77 -19.31 38.96
C LYS A 14 18.52 -19.17 38.06
N ALA A 15 17.98 -17.96 38.00
CA ALA A 15 16.86 -17.67 37.08
C ALA A 15 17.22 -17.83 35.59
N LYS A 16 18.47 -17.55 35.20
CA LYS A 16 18.94 -17.81 33.83
C LYS A 16 19.06 -19.29 33.50
N MET A 17 19.48 -20.11 34.47
CA MET A 17 19.55 -21.58 34.27
C MET A 17 18.14 -22.20 34.19
N ASP A 18 17.21 -21.74 35.02
CA ASP A 18 15.82 -22.21 34.99
C ASP A 18 15.06 -21.73 33.76
N ARG A 19 15.39 -20.54 33.25
CA ARG A 19 14.84 -20.03 31.96
C ARG A 19 15.20 -20.94 30.79
N ARG A 20 16.38 -21.50 30.71
CA ARG A 20 16.76 -22.45 29.66
C ARG A 20 15.95 -23.74 29.70
N ARG A 21 15.69 -24.26 30.91
CA ARG A 21 14.82 -25.43 31.12
C ARG A 21 13.32 -25.09 30.92
N LEU A 22 12.89 -23.89 31.34
CA LEU A 22 11.53 -23.39 31.14
C LEU A 22 11.23 -23.19 29.64
N VAL A 23 12.17 -22.61 28.89
CA VAL A 23 12.04 -22.43 27.44
C VAL A 23 12.04 -23.76 26.70
N GLN A 24 12.79 -24.77 27.18
CA GLN A 24 12.73 -26.14 26.62
C GLN A 24 11.46 -26.89 27.03
N GLY A 25 10.92 -26.64 28.22
CA GLY A 25 9.66 -27.25 28.67
C GLY A 25 8.41 -26.57 28.12
N LEU A 26 8.41 -25.25 27.97
CA LEU A 26 7.32 -24.49 27.34
C LEU A 26 7.33 -24.59 25.81
N GLY A 27 8.48 -24.87 25.20
CA GLY A 27 8.57 -25.13 23.76
C GLY A 27 7.85 -26.40 23.31
N LEU A 28 7.62 -27.36 24.20
CA LEU A 28 6.91 -28.63 23.92
C LEU A 28 5.41 -28.56 24.24
N THR A 29 4.96 -27.65 25.11
CA THR A 29 3.54 -27.53 25.47
C THR A 29 2.85 -26.36 24.79
N ALA A 30 3.59 -25.27 24.40
CA ALA A 30 3.04 -24.18 23.60
C ALA A 30 2.90 -24.54 22.12
N ALA A 31 3.65 -25.54 21.62
CA ALA A 31 3.48 -26.05 20.25
C ALA A 31 2.12 -26.76 20.02
N ALA A 32 1.43 -27.17 21.10
CA ALA A 32 0.14 -27.84 21.00
C ALA A 32 -1.08 -26.91 21.11
N ALA A 33 -0.91 -25.67 21.59
CA ALA A 33 -2.02 -24.73 21.77
C ALA A 33 -2.08 -23.63 20.68
N PHE A 34 -1.00 -23.44 19.88
CA PHE A 34 -0.99 -22.53 18.73
C PHE A 34 -1.28 -23.24 17.39
N ALA A 35 -1.59 -24.52 17.41
CA ALA A 35 -1.88 -25.31 16.20
C ALA A 35 -3.31 -25.18 15.68
N ALA A 36 -4.08 -24.18 16.12
CA ALA A 36 -5.46 -24.01 15.69
C ALA A 36 -5.75 -22.68 14.96
N ILE A 37 -4.76 -21.85 14.65
CA ILE A 37 -4.87 -20.90 13.56
C ILE A 37 -4.05 -21.52 12.43
N ALA A 38 -4.71 -22.36 11.62
CA ALA A 38 -4.13 -22.96 10.45
C ALA A 38 -3.56 -21.80 9.59
N ALA A 39 -2.23 -21.69 9.57
CA ALA A 39 -1.59 -21.03 8.44
C ALA A 39 -2.20 -21.67 7.19
N PRO A 40 -2.73 -20.91 6.23
CA PRO A 40 -3.24 -21.52 5.02
C PRO A 40 -2.12 -22.38 4.46
N LYS A 41 -2.37 -23.69 4.35
CA LYS A 41 -1.48 -24.62 3.65
C LYS A 41 -1.05 -23.92 2.38
N ALA A 42 0.25 -23.80 2.15
CA ALA A 42 0.75 -23.32 0.88
C ALA A 42 0.04 -24.13 -0.21
N VAL A 43 -0.90 -23.50 -0.88
CA VAL A 43 -1.62 -24.09 -1.99
C VAL A 43 -0.67 -23.96 -3.17
N ALA A 44 0.24 -24.93 -3.29
CA ALA A 44 0.96 -25.17 -4.53
C ALA A 44 -0.08 -25.47 -5.63
N ASP A 45 0.15 -24.87 -6.83
CA ASP A 45 -0.44 -25.22 -8.12
C ASP A 45 -1.72 -24.54 -8.61
N SER A 46 -2.03 -23.32 -8.20
CA SER A 46 -2.71 -22.41 -9.11
C SER A 46 -1.96 -21.09 -9.13
N GLU A 47 -1.60 -20.62 -10.31
CA GLU A 47 -1.13 -19.25 -10.48
C GLU A 47 -2.20 -18.34 -9.91
N GLY A 48 -1.85 -17.57 -8.86
CA GLY A 48 -2.73 -16.54 -8.30
C GLY A 48 -3.05 -15.49 -9.36
N PHE A 49 -3.74 -14.46 -8.95
CA PHE A 49 -3.91 -13.30 -9.81
C PHE A 49 -2.55 -12.68 -10.09
N LYS A 50 -2.43 -12.02 -11.24
CA LYS A 50 -1.23 -11.26 -11.57
C LYS A 50 -1.58 -9.78 -11.53
N ALA A 51 -1.18 -9.10 -10.45
CA ALA A 51 -1.32 -7.65 -10.36
C ALA A 51 -0.45 -6.96 -11.41
N VAL A 52 -1.03 -6.00 -12.12
CA VAL A 52 -0.37 -5.28 -13.22
C VAL A 52 -0.36 -3.77 -13.04
N ALA A 53 -1.23 -3.21 -12.20
CA ALA A 53 -1.32 -1.79 -11.88
C ALA A 53 -2.07 -1.57 -10.57
N TRP A 54 -1.92 -0.39 -9.98
CA TRP A 54 -2.86 0.15 -9.02
C TRP A 54 -4.15 0.51 -9.75
N ASN A 55 -5.16 -0.36 -9.70
CA ASN A 55 -6.45 0.02 -10.27
C ASN A 55 -6.91 1.35 -9.69
N HIS A 56 -6.87 1.46 -8.37
CA HIS A 56 -6.92 2.74 -7.69
C HIS A 56 -6.43 2.65 -6.24
N ILE A 57 -5.91 3.77 -5.74
CA ILE A 57 -5.69 4.02 -4.33
C ILE A 57 -6.79 4.96 -3.90
N SER A 58 -7.73 4.49 -3.06
CA SER A 58 -8.91 5.25 -2.68
C SER A 58 -8.65 6.14 -1.46
N TYR A 59 -8.88 7.43 -1.61
CA TYR A 59 -8.72 8.43 -0.56
C TYR A 59 -10.06 9.04 -0.13
N ASN A 60 -10.28 9.12 1.16
CA ASN A 60 -11.25 10.03 1.75
C ASN A 60 -10.58 11.39 1.99
N VAL A 61 -11.05 12.43 1.34
CA VAL A 61 -10.49 13.80 1.37
C VAL A 61 -11.52 14.80 1.89
N ALA A 62 -11.07 15.88 2.51
CA ALA A 62 -11.98 16.92 3.00
C ALA A 62 -12.61 17.72 1.85
N ASP A 63 -11.82 17.98 0.80
CA ASP A 63 -12.22 18.74 -0.39
C ASP A 63 -11.66 18.07 -1.64
N VAL A 64 -12.56 17.48 -2.45
CA VAL A 64 -12.18 16.72 -3.66
C VAL A 64 -11.48 17.61 -4.69
N ALA A 65 -12.00 18.82 -4.94
CA ALA A 65 -11.41 19.72 -5.94
C ALA A 65 -10.00 20.16 -5.52
N ARG A 66 -9.81 20.51 -4.26
CA ARG A 66 -8.51 20.91 -3.72
C ARG A 66 -7.48 19.80 -3.81
N SER A 67 -7.85 18.58 -3.41
CA SER A 67 -6.93 17.44 -3.49
C SER A 67 -6.66 17.07 -4.95
N ARG A 68 -7.67 16.97 -5.81
CA ARG A 68 -7.51 16.75 -7.25
C ARG A 68 -6.53 17.75 -7.87
N ASP A 69 -6.75 19.04 -7.68
CA ASP A 69 -5.96 20.10 -8.30
C ASP A 69 -4.49 20.05 -7.84
N PHE A 70 -4.24 19.69 -6.57
CA PHE A 70 -2.90 19.48 -6.03
C PHE A 70 -2.15 18.36 -6.80
N TYR A 71 -2.77 17.19 -6.96
CA TYR A 71 -2.11 16.07 -7.64
C TYR A 71 -1.99 16.28 -9.15
N VAL A 72 -2.96 16.93 -9.77
CA VAL A 72 -2.88 17.34 -11.19
C VAL A 72 -1.72 18.29 -11.41
N ASP A 73 -1.60 19.33 -10.60
CA ASP A 73 -0.58 20.38 -10.80
C ASP A 73 0.82 19.92 -10.38
N LEU A 74 0.95 19.18 -9.25
CA LEU A 74 2.25 18.75 -8.75
C LEU A 74 2.80 17.53 -9.50
N PHE A 75 1.95 16.56 -9.85
CA PHE A 75 2.38 15.26 -10.38
C PHE A 75 1.97 15.01 -11.83
N GLY A 76 1.32 15.98 -12.48
CA GLY A 76 0.91 15.88 -13.88
C GLY A 76 -0.09 14.74 -14.13
N MET A 77 -0.87 14.37 -13.11
CA MET A 77 -1.91 13.34 -13.25
C MET A 77 -3.06 13.87 -14.10
N THR A 78 -3.73 12.98 -14.83
CA THR A 78 -4.81 13.35 -15.74
C THR A 78 -6.16 13.00 -15.13
N PRO A 79 -7.09 13.96 -14.98
CA PRO A 79 -8.44 13.66 -14.56
C PRO A 79 -9.14 12.73 -15.55
N ALA A 80 -9.53 11.54 -15.07
CA ALA A 80 -10.28 10.56 -15.84
C ALA A 80 -11.79 10.71 -15.62
N TRP A 81 -12.16 11.14 -14.39
CA TRP A 81 -13.54 11.30 -13.98
C TRP A 81 -13.66 12.27 -12.80
N ASP A 82 -14.74 13.05 -12.76
CA ASP A 82 -15.04 13.97 -11.66
C ASP A 82 -16.54 14.31 -11.66
N ASP A 83 -17.22 14.17 -10.52
CA ASP A 83 -18.62 14.56 -10.32
C ASP A 83 -18.81 15.64 -9.24
N GLY A 84 -17.69 16.20 -8.75
CA GLY A 84 -17.68 17.19 -7.68
C GLY A 84 -17.72 16.60 -6.25
N ILE A 85 -18.07 15.34 -6.11
CA ILE A 85 -18.09 14.59 -4.83
C ILE A 85 -16.99 13.54 -4.82
N GLN A 86 -16.61 13.07 -5.98
CA GLN A 86 -15.58 12.09 -6.24
C GLN A 86 -14.77 12.53 -7.46
N SER A 87 -13.52 12.10 -7.54
CA SER A 87 -12.65 12.34 -8.69
C SER A 87 -11.64 11.22 -8.85
N GLU A 88 -11.32 10.86 -10.07
CA GLU A 88 -10.30 9.89 -10.42
C GLU A 88 -9.21 10.56 -11.27
N LEU A 89 -7.96 10.32 -10.90
CA LEU A 89 -6.78 10.82 -11.59
C LEU A 89 -5.93 9.66 -12.07
N ASP A 90 -5.71 9.61 -13.38
CA ASP A 90 -4.88 8.61 -14.04
C ASP A 90 -3.43 9.05 -14.16
N PHE A 91 -2.50 8.10 -14.03
CA PHE A 91 -1.07 8.28 -14.25
C PHE A 91 -0.40 6.95 -14.64
N GLY A 92 0.91 6.95 -14.80
CA GLY A 92 1.67 5.73 -15.08
C GLY A 92 1.72 5.33 -16.54
N ASP A 93 1.71 4.02 -16.77
CA ASP A 93 1.79 3.40 -18.11
C ASP A 93 0.40 3.36 -18.77
N PRO A 94 0.20 3.91 -19.98
CA PRO A 94 -1.08 3.84 -20.66
C PRO A 94 -1.60 2.42 -20.93
N SER A 95 -0.74 1.40 -20.91
CA SER A 95 -1.13 0.00 -21.07
C SER A 95 -1.54 -0.68 -19.76
N ALA A 96 -1.22 -0.03 -18.63
CA ALA A 96 -1.52 -0.50 -17.29
C ALA A 96 -1.63 0.73 -16.36
N VAL A 97 -2.72 1.47 -16.51
CA VAL A 97 -2.95 2.77 -15.88
C VAL A 97 -3.12 2.60 -14.37
N ASP A 98 -2.43 3.45 -13.63
CA ASP A 98 -2.60 3.63 -12.19
C ASP A 98 -3.55 4.78 -11.91
N SER A 99 -4.30 4.72 -10.81
CA SER A 99 -5.19 5.81 -10.43
C SER A 99 -5.14 6.16 -8.95
N LEU A 100 -5.37 7.44 -8.66
CA LEU A 100 -5.85 7.92 -7.37
C LEU A 100 -7.35 8.20 -7.47
N TYR A 101 -8.10 7.73 -6.48
CA TYR A 101 -9.55 7.93 -6.43
C TYR A 101 -9.93 8.69 -5.16
N PHE A 102 -10.39 9.92 -5.33
CA PHE A 102 -10.78 10.79 -4.23
C PHE A 102 -12.28 10.72 -3.98
N ARG A 103 -12.66 10.66 -2.71
CA ARG A 103 -14.05 10.79 -2.26
C ARG A 103 -14.12 11.81 -1.13
N LYS A 104 -15.17 12.61 -1.15
CA LYS A 104 -15.45 13.47 -0.03
C LYS A 104 -15.71 12.64 1.22
N VAL A 105 -14.95 12.90 2.29
CA VAL A 105 -15.09 12.20 3.56
C VAL A 105 -16.52 12.37 4.10
N LYS A 106 -17.12 11.28 4.54
CA LYS A 106 -18.43 11.31 5.17
C LYS A 106 -18.32 11.86 6.60
N PRO A 107 -19.36 12.54 7.11
CA PRO A 107 -19.40 12.98 8.51
C PRO A 107 -19.07 11.83 9.48
N GLY A 108 -18.17 12.08 10.42
CA GLY A 108 -17.74 11.08 11.41
C GLY A 108 -16.57 10.18 10.95
N ASN A 109 -16.24 10.16 9.65
CA ASN A 109 -15.06 9.46 9.15
C ASN A 109 -13.83 10.37 9.14
N LYS A 110 -12.64 9.76 9.03
CA LYS A 110 -11.37 10.46 8.92
C LYS A 110 -10.93 10.57 7.47
N VAL A 111 -10.19 11.64 7.16
CA VAL A 111 -9.40 11.72 5.91
C VAL A 111 -8.30 10.67 5.92
N GLY A 112 -7.90 10.21 4.74
CA GLY A 112 -6.86 9.21 4.56
C GLY A 112 -7.23 8.11 3.58
N VAL A 113 -6.32 7.16 3.37
CA VAL A 113 -6.55 6.03 2.47
C VAL A 113 -7.61 5.09 3.04
N ASP A 114 -8.62 4.77 2.22
CA ASP A 114 -9.74 3.90 2.57
C ASP A 114 -9.47 2.44 2.19
N HIS A 115 -9.05 2.22 0.96
CA HIS A 115 -8.69 0.89 0.48
C HIS A 115 -7.73 0.94 -0.72
N LEU A 116 -7.17 -0.22 -1.02
CA LEU A 116 -6.24 -0.44 -2.12
C LEU A 116 -6.86 -1.40 -3.14
N ALA A 117 -6.80 -1.05 -4.41
CA ALA A 117 -7.35 -1.85 -5.50
C ALA A 117 -6.29 -2.18 -6.54
N TRP A 118 -6.27 -3.43 -6.99
CA TRP A 118 -5.33 -3.91 -8.00
C TRP A 118 -6.03 -4.35 -9.28
N SER A 119 -5.54 -3.87 -10.41
CA SER A 119 -5.85 -4.45 -11.71
C SER A 119 -5.10 -5.77 -11.88
N VAL A 120 -5.79 -6.82 -12.29
CA VAL A 120 -5.19 -8.13 -12.53
C VAL A 120 -5.44 -8.63 -13.95
N ASP A 121 -4.47 -9.37 -14.49
CA ASP A 121 -4.59 -10.04 -15.77
C ASP A 121 -5.48 -11.29 -15.65
N ASN A 122 -6.09 -11.69 -16.78
CA ASN A 122 -6.89 -12.91 -16.94
C ASN A 122 -8.07 -13.03 -15.95
N TRP A 123 -8.75 -11.90 -15.69
CA TRP A 123 -9.88 -11.85 -14.79
C TRP A 123 -11.15 -12.42 -15.42
N ILE A 124 -11.77 -13.38 -14.72
CA ILE A 124 -13.15 -13.82 -14.97
C ILE A 124 -13.85 -13.80 -13.60
N LYS A 125 -14.90 -13.01 -13.45
CA LYS A 125 -15.52 -12.68 -12.14
C LYS A 125 -15.86 -13.91 -11.30
N ASP A 126 -16.55 -14.88 -11.89
CA ASP A 126 -16.98 -16.08 -11.13
C ASP A 126 -15.80 -17.01 -10.79
N GLN A 127 -14.82 -17.10 -11.67
CA GLN A 127 -13.59 -17.84 -11.39
C GLN A 127 -12.75 -17.15 -10.32
N ALA A 128 -12.74 -15.80 -10.29
CA ALA A 128 -12.05 -15.04 -9.27
C ALA A 128 -12.65 -15.27 -7.89
N GLU A 129 -13.98 -15.28 -7.77
CA GLU A 129 -14.64 -15.61 -6.51
C GLU A 129 -14.31 -17.02 -6.04
N ALA A 130 -14.37 -18.00 -6.94
CA ALA A 130 -14.05 -19.38 -6.64
C ALA A 130 -12.59 -19.54 -6.17
N GLU A 131 -11.65 -18.86 -6.83
CA GLU A 131 -10.23 -18.86 -6.45
C GLU A 131 -9.98 -18.23 -5.08
N LEU A 132 -10.63 -17.09 -4.79
CA LEU A 132 -10.55 -16.45 -3.47
C LEU A 132 -11.08 -17.38 -2.36
N LYS A 133 -12.23 -18.02 -2.59
CA LYS A 133 -12.82 -19.01 -1.66
C LYS A 133 -11.91 -20.23 -1.49
N ARG A 134 -11.32 -20.73 -2.57
CA ARG A 134 -10.37 -21.87 -2.53
C ARG A 134 -9.14 -21.54 -1.67
N ARG A 135 -8.71 -20.30 -1.60
CA ARG A 135 -7.64 -19.80 -0.73
C ARG A 135 -8.07 -19.58 0.72
N GLY A 136 -9.31 -19.90 1.06
CA GLY A 136 -9.87 -19.68 2.40
C GLY A 136 -10.23 -18.22 2.70
N LEU A 137 -10.29 -17.37 1.67
CA LEU A 137 -10.70 -15.98 1.82
C LEU A 137 -12.22 -15.87 1.75
N SER A 138 -12.76 -14.79 2.32
CA SER A 138 -14.19 -14.46 2.30
C SER A 138 -14.44 -13.27 1.38
N PRO A 139 -14.57 -13.49 0.06
CA PRO A 139 -14.79 -12.39 -0.87
C PRO A 139 -16.17 -11.76 -0.67
N THR A 140 -16.20 -10.43 -0.73
CA THR A 140 -17.42 -9.64 -0.74
C THR A 140 -17.50 -8.81 -2.03
N PRO A 141 -18.66 -8.60 -2.65
CA PRO A 141 -18.78 -7.78 -3.83
C PRO A 141 -18.30 -6.34 -3.56
N GLY A 142 -17.34 -5.84 -4.33
CA GLY A 142 -16.89 -4.45 -4.30
C GLY A 142 -17.56 -3.60 -5.40
N GLY A 143 -18.27 -4.24 -6.31
CA GLY A 143 -18.94 -3.69 -7.47
C GLY A 143 -19.26 -4.77 -8.49
N PRO A 144 -19.77 -4.41 -9.69
CA PRO A 144 -20.18 -5.39 -10.70
C PRO A 144 -19.07 -6.31 -11.19
N VAL A 145 -17.82 -5.84 -11.16
CA VAL A 145 -16.63 -6.53 -11.70
C VAL A 145 -15.50 -6.62 -10.69
N THR A 146 -15.80 -6.54 -9.40
CA THR A 146 -14.78 -6.47 -8.36
C THR A 146 -15.09 -7.39 -7.21
N TRP A 147 -14.04 -7.87 -6.54
CA TRP A 147 -14.12 -8.58 -5.28
C TRP A 147 -13.22 -7.91 -4.24
N ASN A 148 -13.74 -7.78 -3.02
CA ASN A 148 -12.98 -7.34 -1.85
C ASN A 148 -12.66 -8.53 -0.97
N VAL A 149 -11.43 -8.58 -0.49
CA VAL A 149 -11.01 -9.49 0.58
C VAL A 149 -10.28 -8.71 1.66
N LYS A 150 -10.08 -9.31 2.81
CA LYS A 150 -9.21 -8.74 3.85
C LYS A 150 -7.84 -9.40 3.75
N ASP A 151 -6.81 -8.56 3.86
CA ASP A 151 -5.45 -9.04 4.08
C ASP A 151 -5.26 -9.54 5.53
N PRO A 152 -4.10 -10.09 5.90
CA PRO A 152 -3.86 -10.60 7.24
C PRO A 152 -3.99 -9.57 8.38
N ASP A 153 -3.86 -8.29 8.09
CA ASP A 153 -3.96 -7.19 9.07
C ASP A 153 -5.31 -6.45 9.00
N GLY A 154 -6.21 -6.91 8.12
CA GLY A 154 -7.56 -6.38 7.99
C GLY A 154 -7.71 -5.25 6.97
N PHE A 155 -6.66 -4.91 6.21
CA PHE A 155 -6.79 -3.97 5.09
C PHE A 155 -7.73 -4.52 4.02
N THR A 156 -8.51 -3.63 3.42
CA THR A 156 -9.35 -3.99 2.28
C THR A 156 -8.49 -4.06 1.01
N VAL A 157 -8.41 -5.24 0.45
CA VAL A 157 -7.78 -5.56 -0.83
C VAL A 157 -8.89 -5.74 -1.86
N GLN A 158 -8.99 -4.82 -2.82
CA GLN A 158 -9.93 -4.92 -3.92
C GLN A 158 -9.22 -5.45 -5.16
N ILE A 159 -9.82 -6.42 -5.83
CA ILE A 159 -9.26 -7.06 -7.01
C ILE A 159 -10.22 -6.85 -8.18
N ILE A 160 -9.71 -6.35 -9.30
CA ILE A 160 -10.49 -5.86 -10.44
C ILE A 160 -9.86 -6.36 -11.75
N ALA A 161 -10.68 -6.58 -12.77
CA ALA A 161 -10.17 -6.87 -14.10
C ALA A 161 -9.34 -5.69 -14.66
N LYS A 162 -8.22 -5.98 -15.31
CA LYS A 162 -7.42 -4.98 -16.03
C LYS A 162 -8.23 -4.27 -17.13
N THR A 163 -9.11 -5.00 -17.79
CA THR A 163 -9.94 -4.47 -18.87
C THR A 163 -11.40 -4.39 -18.46
N GLY A 164 -12.03 -3.22 -18.64
CA GLY A 164 -13.45 -3.02 -18.36
C GLY A 164 -13.81 -2.75 -16.89
N GLY A 165 -12.83 -2.55 -16.01
CA GLY A 165 -12.99 -2.01 -14.67
C GLY A 165 -12.37 -0.62 -14.57
N PHE A 166 -12.67 0.16 -13.50
CA PHE A 166 -11.90 1.37 -13.19
C PHE A 166 -10.39 1.10 -13.38
N PRO A 167 -9.59 2.03 -13.80
CA PRO A 167 -9.78 3.43 -14.12
C PRO A 167 -10.04 3.69 -15.61
N GLY A 168 -10.72 4.79 -15.91
CA GLY A 168 -10.94 5.26 -17.28
C GLY A 168 -11.83 4.36 -18.15
N GLY A 169 -12.19 3.19 -17.67
CA GLY A 169 -13.01 2.20 -18.36
C GLY A 169 -14.45 2.20 -17.86
N VAL A 170 -15.37 2.74 -18.65
CA VAL A 170 -16.79 2.44 -18.47
C VAL A 170 -16.97 0.93 -18.62
N VAL A 171 -17.45 0.27 -17.57
CA VAL A 171 -17.85 -1.14 -17.68
C VAL A 171 -18.91 -1.24 -18.76
N PRO A 172 -18.71 -2.03 -19.83
CA PRO A 172 -19.73 -2.18 -20.87
C PRO A 172 -21.06 -2.59 -20.24
N GLY A 173 -22.10 -1.75 -20.41
CA GLY A 173 -23.43 -1.98 -19.86
C GLY A 173 -23.67 -1.39 -18.45
N SER A 174 -22.70 -0.74 -17.82
CA SER A 174 -22.97 0.05 -16.62
C SER A 174 -23.63 1.37 -17.02
N LYS A 175 -24.78 1.70 -16.41
CA LYS A 175 -25.36 3.04 -16.45
C LYS A 175 -24.65 3.95 -15.43
N ILE A 176 -23.32 3.95 -15.39
CA ILE A 176 -22.59 4.98 -14.64
C ILE A 176 -22.85 6.24 -15.44
N ASP A 177 -23.64 7.14 -14.87
CA ASP A 177 -23.83 8.48 -15.43
C ASP A 177 -22.43 9.07 -15.52
N ASP A 178 -22.03 9.29 -16.74
CA ASP A 178 -20.68 9.62 -17.13
C ASP A 178 -20.36 11.01 -16.54
N GLY A 179 -19.82 11.05 -15.31
CA GLY A 179 -19.36 12.26 -14.62
C GLY A 179 -18.35 13.09 -15.41
N ARG A 180 -17.91 12.59 -16.58
CA ARG A 180 -17.05 13.28 -17.56
C ARG A 180 -17.63 14.60 -18.08
N LYS A 181 -18.89 14.92 -17.76
CA LYS A 181 -19.53 16.17 -18.20
C LYS A 181 -18.75 17.42 -17.79
N ASN A 182 -17.98 17.36 -16.71
CA ASN A 182 -17.27 18.51 -16.15
C ASN A 182 -15.74 18.48 -16.32
N LEU A 183 -15.17 17.48 -16.99
CA LEU A 183 -13.71 17.41 -17.21
C LEU A 183 -13.13 18.65 -17.92
N LYS A 184 -13.95 19.34 -18.73
CA LYS A 184 -13.54 20.58 -19.42
C LYS A 184 -13.33 21.77 -18.48
N GLU A 185 -13.89 21.72 -17.28
CA GLU A 185 -13.78 22.76 -16.26
C GLU A 185 -12.59 22.54 -15.31
N ILE A 186 -11.97 21.35 -15.37
CA ILE A 186 -10.81 21.03 -14.55
C ILE A 186 -9.58 21.66 -15.20
N PRO A 187 -8.79 22.44 -14.44
CA PRO A 187 -7.56 23.01 -14.96
C PRO A 187 -6.65 21.93 -15.53
N ALA A 188 -6.17 22.12 -16.74
CA ALA A 188 -5.13 21.26 -17.29
C ALA A 188 -3.86 21.38 -16.42
N PRO A 189 -3.05 20.29 -16.30
CA PRO A 189 -1.78 20.37 -15.61
C PRO A 189 -0.96 21.56 -16.14
N SER A 190 -0.36 22.33 -15.24
CA SER A 190 0.47 23.48 -15.61
C SER A 190 1.68 23.11 -16.49
N GLY A 191 2.00 21.82 -16.56
CA GLY A 191 3.18 21.26 -17.25
C GLY A 191 4.50 21.57 -16.52
N LYS A 192 4.46 22.22 -15.38
CA LYS A 192 5.63 22.59 -14.58
C LYS A 192 5.92 21.63 -13.44
N GLY A 193 5.00 20.74 -13.13
CA GLY A 193 5.14 19.72 -12.09
C GLY A 193 5.97 18.51 -12.53
N PHE A 194 5.95 17.50 -11.67
CA PHE A 194 6.56 16.20 -11.96
C PHE A 194 5.65 15.39 -12.89
N LYS A 195 6.22 14.35 -13.51
CA LYS A 195 5.44 13.36 -14.24
C LYS A 195 5.38 12.08 -13.42
N ALA A 196 4.23 11.79 -12.82
CA ALA A 196 3.99 10.51 -12.15
C ALA A 196 4.02 9.35 -13.15
N ILE A 197 4.74 8.28 -12.79
CA ILE A 197 4.90 7.08 -13.64
C ILE A 197 4.62 5.78 -12.90
N GLY A 198 4.28 5.83 -11.63
CA GLY A 198 3.93 4.71 -10.77
C GLY A 198 3.82 5.14 -9.32
N ALA A 199 3.49 4.19 -8.45
CA ALA A 199 3.33 4.45 -7.03
C ALA A 199 3.82 3.29 -6.15
N ILE A 200 4.26 3.64 -4.92
CA ILE A 200 4.58 2.70 -3.87
C ILE A 200 3.69 3.02 -2.68
N VAL A 201 2.93 2.06 -2.20
CA VAL A 201 2.19 2.20 -0.94
C VAL A 201 3.01 1.56 0.18
N VAL A 202 3.14 2.26 1.28
CA VAL A 202 3.83 1.77 2.48
C VAL A 202 2.81 1.33 3.51
N LEU A 203 2.85 0.05 3.89
CA LEU A 203 2.00 -0.53 4.91
C LEU A 203 2.81 -0.86 6.17
N HIS A 204 2.36 -0.38 7.32
CA HIS A 204 2.76 -0.93 8.59
C HIS A 204 1.91 -2.16 8.89
N VAL A 205 2.58 -3.30 9.03
CA VAL A 205 1.95 -4.62 9.23
C VAL A 205 2.43 -5.25 10.53
N THR A 206 1.62 -6.16 11.08
CA THR A 206 1.98 -6.86 12.33
C THR A 206 3.01 -7.96 12.09
N ASP A 207 2.98 -8.60 10.92
CA ASP A 207 3.90 -9.66 10.52
C ASP A 207 4.24 -9.56 9.03
N ILE A 208 5.48 -9.13 8.75
CA ILE A 208 5.96 -8.92 7.37
C ILE A 208 5.94 -10.23 6.56
N ALA A 209 6.35 -11.35 7.17
CA ALA A 209 6.41 -12.63 6.45
C ALA A 209 5.01 -13.09 6.03
N ARG A 210 4.03 -12.99 6.92
CA ARG A 210 2.63 -13.32 6.66
C ARG A 210 2.04 -12.43 5.57
N SER A 211 2.24 -11.13 5.65
CA SER A 211 1.73 -10.18 4.64
C SER A 211 2.44 -10.35 3.30
N ARG A 212 3.78 -10.54 3.29
CA ARG A 212 4.54 -10.90 2.08
C ARG A 212 3.95 -12.12 1.38
N ASP A 213 3.74 -13.21 2.12
CA ASP A 213 3.24 -14.46 1.56
C ASP A 213 1.82 -14.31 1.01
N PHE A 214 0.98 -13.51 1.69
CA PHE A 214 -0.35 -13.16 1.19
C PHE A 214 -0.28 -12.44 -0.15
N TYR A 215 0.42 -11.31 -0.23
CA TYR A 215 0.46 -10.50 -1.45
C TYR A 215 1.20 -11.21 -2.60
N SER A 216 2.29 -11.93 -2.30
CA SER A 216 3.02 -12.68 -3.33
C SER A 216 2.20 -13.84 -3.88
N SER A 217 1.52 -14.62 -3.03
CA SER A 217 0.74 -15.77 -3.48
C SER A 217 -0.59 -15.38 -4.12
N LEU A 218 -1.27 -14.35 -3.61
CA LEU A 218 -2.57 -13.92 -4.13
C LEU A 218 -2.44 -13.11 -5.41
N LEU A 219 -1.51 -12.14 -5.43
CA LEU A 219 -1.41 -11.12 -6.48
C LEU A 219 -0.15 -11.28 -7.35
N GLY A 220 0.63 -12.35 -7.16
CA GLY A 220 1.81 -12.62 -7.95
C GLY A 220 2.93 -11.58 -7.80
N MET A 221 2.94 -10.84 -6.71
CA MET A 221 3.95 -9.81 -6.50
C MET A 221 5.32 -10.41 -6.27
N LYS A 222 6.34 -9.81 -6.87
CA LYS A 222 7.73 -10.26 -6.78
C LYS A 222 8.45 -9.60 -5.62
N VAL A 223 8.98 -10.40 -4.70
CA VAL A 223 9.89 -9.92 -3.65
C VAL A 223 11.19 -9.47 -4.29
N ILE A 224 11.55 -8.20 -4.16
CA ILE A 224 12.82 -7.64 -4.66
C ILE A 224 13.78 -7.30 -3.53
N TYR A 225 13.28 -7.15 -2.32
CA TYR A 225 14.08 -6.93 -1.12
C TYR A 225 13.36 -7.49 0.11
N TYR A 226 14.05 -8.24 0.95
CA TYR A 226 13.57 -8.68 2.25
C TYR A 226 14.74 -9.21 3.08
N LYS A 227 14.96 -8.62 4.25
CA LYS A 227 15.97 -9.05 5.22
C LYS A 227 15.34 -9.16 6.61
N PRO A 228 14.82 -10.33 6.94
CA PRO A 228 14.08 -10.54 8.19
C PRO A 228 14.94 -10.39 9.45
N GLU A 229 16.24 -10.54 9.33
CA GLU A 229 17.22 -10.43 10.42
C GLU A 229 17.53 -8.98 10.82
N GLU A 230 17.19 -8.00 10.00
CA GLU A 230 17.41 -6.59 10.31
C GLU A 230 16.37 -6.08 11.31
N LEU A 231 16.80 -5.24 12.26
CA LEU A 231 15.92 -4.67 13.29
C LEU A 231 14.75 -3.87 12.69
N ASN A 232 15.03 -3.14 11.61
CA ASN A 232 14.04 -2.40 10.83
C ASN A 232 13.72 -3.17 9.54
N SER A 233 13.29 -4.42 9.69
CA SER A 233 12.98 -5.28 8.56
C SER A 233 11.90 -4.65 7.66
N GLU A 234 12.17 -4.68 6.38
CA GLU A 234 11.25 -4.23 5.32
C GLU A 234 11.12 -5.32 4.26
N CYS A 235 9.96 -5.43 3.65
CA CYS A 235 9.76 -6.27 2.49
C CYS A 235 9.23 -5.45 1.33
N PHE A 236 9.95 -5.44 0.22
CA PHE A 236 9.59 -4.70 -0.97
C PHE A 236 9.02 -5.67 -2.02
N LEU A 237 7.75 -5.51 -2.33
CA LEU A 237 6.98 -6.32 -3.25
C LEU A 237 6.67 -5.52 -4.51
N ARG A 238 7.19 -5.94 -5.66
CA ARG A 238 7.01 -5.27 -6.93
C ARG A 238 5.94 -5.94 -7.78
N PHE A 239 5.16 -5.14 -8.49
CA PHE A 239 4.25 -5.54 -9.56
C PHE A 239 4.21 -4.46 -10.64
N GLY A 240 3.49 -4.69 -11.72
CA GLY A 240 3.40 -3.71 -12.80
C GLY A 240 4.76 -3.24 -13.33
N SER A 241 4.79 -2.05 -13.89
CA SER A 241 6.00 -1.43 -14.45
C SER A 241 6.79 -0.63 -13.41
N ASN A 242 6.12 0.22 -12.65
CA ASN A 242 6.72 1.15 -11.69
C ASN A 242 6.02 1.14 -10.33
N ASP A 243 5.41 0.01 -9.96
CA ASP A 243 4.56 -0.10 -8.79
C ASP A 243 5.12 -1.08 -7.78
N ALA A 244 4.87 -0.79 -6.52
CA ALA A 244 5.28 -1.65 -5.44
C ALA A 244 4.44 -1.46 -4.17
N LEU A 245 4.48 -2.47 -3.33
CA LEU A 245 4.04 -2.45 -1.96
C LEU A 245 5.25 -2.60 -1.06
N LEU A 246 5.44 -1.68 -0.12
CA LEU A 246 6.47 -1.77 0.90
C LEU A 246 5.82 -2.13 2.23
N LEU A 247 6.19 -3.29 2.76
CA LEU A 247 5.76 -3.76 4.06
C LEU A 247 6.81 -3.40 5.11
N ARG A 248 6.38 -2.76 6.19
CA ARG A 248 7.20 -2.43 7.35
C ARG A 248 6.56 -2.98 8.60
N ARG A 249 7.39 -3.35 9.55
CA ARG A 249 6.88 -3.65 10.89
C ARG A 249 6.63 -2.34 11.63
N SER A 250 5.48 -2.23 12.30
CA SER A 250 5.27 -1.15 13.24
C SER A 250 6.39 -1.15 14.29
N GLN A 251 6.99 0.01 14.53
CA GLN A 251 8.11 0.16 15.46
C GLN A 251 7.66 0.26 16.92
N GLN A 252 6.39 0.58 17.16
CA GLN A 252 5.80 0.69 18.49
C GLN A 252 4.93 -0.53 18.78
N LEU A 253 5.02 -1.06 19.98
CA LEU A 253 4.28 -2.26 20.41
C LEU A 253 2.76 -2.11 20.34
N ASP A 254 2.26 -0.87 20.44
CA ASP A 254 0.84 -0.53 20.43
C ASP A 254 0.35 0.04 19.08
N ASP A 255 1.23 0.14 18.08
CA ASP A 255 0.86 0.65 16.76
C ASP A 255 -0.03 -0.34 16.02
N LYS A 256 -1.21 0.12 15.68
CA LYS A 256 -2.11 -0.63 14.82
C LYS A 256 -1.60 -0.62 13.39
N PRO A 257 -1.83 -1.70 12.63
CA PRO A 257 -1.58 -1.70 11.20
C PRO A 257 -2.22 -0.48 10.55
N ASN A 258 -1.46 0.20 9.68
CA ASN A 258 -1.94 1.39 8.99
C ASN A 258 -1.26 1.52 7.62
N ILE A 259 -1.85 2.35 6.76
CA ILE A 259 -1.22 2.82 5.53
C ILE A 259 -0.43 4.06 5.93
N ASP A 260 0.90 3.93 5.93
CA ASP A 260 1.79 4.96 6.46
C ASP A 260 1.85 6.17 5.51
N HIS A 261 2.24 5.94 4.28
CA HIS A 261 2.28 6.98 3.26
C HIS A 261 2.24 6.41 1.84
N LEU A 262 2.05 7.31 0.88
CA LEU A 262 2.14 7.04 -0.55
C LEU A 262 3.42 7.66 -1.10
N THR A 263 4.19 6.90 -1.87
CA THR A 263 5.31 7.39 -2.65
C THR A 263 4.89 7.48 -4.11
N ILE A 264 4.93 8.66 -4.70
CA ILE A 264 4.75 8.85 -6.14
C ILE A 264 6.11 8.71 -6.82
N VAL A 265 6.20 7.73 -7.71
CA VAL A 265 7.40 7.54 -8.55
C VAL A 265 7.32 8.49 -9.74
N VAL A 266 8.33 9.34 -9.90
CA VAL A 266 8.36 10.35 -10.96
C VAL A 266 9.43 10.06 -11.99
N ALA A 267 9.14 10.43 -13.24
CA ALA A 267 10.10 10.35 -14.34
C ALA A 267 11.25 11.35 -14.12
N ASN A 268 12.44 11.00 -14.59
CA ASN A 268 13.61 11.88 -14.58
C ASN A 268 13.94 12.49 -13.20
N TYR A 269 13.75 11.72 -12.15
CA TYR A 269 13.98 12.16 -10.78
C TYR A 269 15.41 12.72 -10.60
N ASN A 270 15.47 13.93 -10.05
CA ASN A 270 16.69 14.57 -9.58
C ASN A 270 16.42 15.24 -8.24
N ALA A 271 17.11 14.83 -7.18
CA ALA A 271 16.83 15.27 -5.82
C ALA A 271 16.86 16.80 -5.66
N HIS A 272 17.84 17.48 -6.27
CA HIS A 272 17.95 18.94 -6.19
C HIS A 272 16.83 19.65 -6.96
N ALA A 273 16.44 19.12 -8.13
CA ALA A 273 15.34 19.69 -8.90
C ALA A 273 14.00 19.50 -8.18
N VAL A 274 13.81 18.33 -7.54
CA VAL A 274 12.61 18.07 -6.73
C VAL A 274 12.55 19.02 -5.55
N GLU A 275 13.64 19.18 -4.81
CA GLU A 275 13.72 20.14 -3.70
C GLU A 275 13.40 21.56 -4.14
N ALA A 276 14.01 22.01 -5.23
CA ALA A 276 13.81 23.37 -5.76
C ALA A 276 12.34 23.62 -6.14
N GLU A 277 11.70 22.66 -6.83
CA GLU A 277 10.30 22.76 -7.23
C GLU A 277 9.36 22.77 -6.02
N LEU A 278 9.58 21.90 -5.03
CA LEU A 278 8.78 21.87 -3.81
C LEU A 278 8.89 23.18 -3.03
N LYS A 279 10.09 23.74 -2.90
CA LYS A 279 10.31 25.05 -2.28
C LYS A 279 9.65 26.19 -3.07
N HIS A 280 9.76 26.16 -4.40
CA HIS A 280 9.12 27.15 -5.28
C HIS A 280 7.60 27.19 -5.08
N ARG A 281 6.99 26.03 -4.84
CA ARG A 281 5.55 25.92 -4.53
C ARG A 281 5.18 26.23 -3.09
N GLY A 282 6.14 26.58 -2.25
CA GLY A 282 5.90 26.81 -0.82
C GLY A 282 5.54 25.53 -0.04
N LEU A 283 5.81 24.37 -0.61
CA LEU A 283 5.61 23.11 0.06
C LEU A 283 6.78 22.84 1.01
N ALA A 284 6.48 22.64 2.29
CA ALA A 284 7.47 22.23 3.27
C ALA A 284 7.93 20.81 2.94
N ALA A 285 9.18 20.67 2.49
CA ALA A 285 9.78 19.39 2.26
C ALA A 285 10.31 18.82 3.59
N GLY A 286 9.99 17.56 3.89
CA GLY A 286 10.58 16.83 5.01
C GLY A 286 12.07 16.53 4.80
N PRO A 287 12.71 15.83 5.74
CA PRO A 287 14.11 15.46 5.61
C PRO A 287 14.32 14.67 4.31
N GLN A 288 15.32 15.09 3.53
CA GLN A 288 15.73 14.41 2.32
C GLN A 288 16.30 13.04 2.69
N THR A 289 15.80 11.99 2.06
CA THR A 289 16.51 10.74 1.96
C THR A 289 17.28 10.69 0.63
N LYS A 290 18.22 9.77 0.51
CA LYS A 290 18.98 9.57 -0.75
C LYS A 290 18.08 9.35 -1.98
N PHE A 291 16.83 8.93 -1.76
CA PHE A 291 15.94 8.45 -2.83
C PHE A 291 14.60 9.17 -2.92
N ALA A 292 14.23 9.96 -1.92
CA ALA A 292 12.92 10.58 -1.85
C ALA A 292 12.87 11.89 -1.05
N TRP A 293 11.90 12.74 -1.38
CA TRP A 293 11.49 13.91 -0.62
C TRP A 293 10.06 13.72 -0.13
N THR A 294 9.74 14.18 1.06
CA THR A 294 8.39 14.11 1.61
C THR A 294 7.72 15.48 1.63
N VAL A 295 6.43 15.50 1.30
CA VAL A 295 5.54 16.65 1.41
C VAL A 295 4.22 16.20 2.03
N HIS A 296 3.41 17.15 2.47
CA HIS A 296 2.03 16.88 2.86
C HIS A 296 1.08 17.34 1.75
N ASP A 297 0.11 16.52 1.45
CA ASP A 297 -0.99 16.91 0.59
C ASP A 297 -1.93 17.90 1.30
N PRO A 298 -2.96 18.43 0.63
CA PRO A 298 -3.88 19.40 1.24
C PRO A 298 -4.61 18.91 2.48
N ASP A 299 -4.76 17.59 2.66
CA ASP A 299 -5.40 16.98 3.83
C ASP A 299 -4.41 16.60 4.94
N GLY A 300 -3.11 16.91 4.73
CA GLY A 300 -2.03 16.60 5.67
C GLY A 300 -1.48 15.18 5.53
N TYR A 301 -1.88 14.43 4.49
CA TYR A 301 -1.37 13.10 4.24
C TYR A 301 0.06 13.16 3.70
N THR A 302 0.93 12.29 4.21
CA THR A 302 2.34 12.26 3.78
C THR A 302 2.47 11.64 2.39
N ILE A 303 3.09 12.38 1.48
CA ILE A 303 3.44 11.93 0.14
C ILE A 303 4.95 12.00 -0.03
N ALA A 304 5.58 10.90 -0.44
CA ALA A 304 6.97 10.91 -0.86
C ALA A 304 7.07 11.05 -2.39
N VAL A 305 8.05 11.82 -2.86
CA VAL A 305 8.39 11.97 -4.27
C VAL A 305 9.71 11.26 -4.51
N ALA A 306 9.71 10.22 -5.34
CA ALA A 306 10.88 9.38 -5.55
C ALA A 306 11.12 9.03 -7.03
N GLY A 307 12.33 8.57 -7.32
CA GLY A 307 12.70 8.10 -8.66
C GLY A 307 12.62 6.58 -8.81
N GLN A 308 12.65 6.10 -10.06
CA GLN A 308 12.63 4.67 -10.41
C GLN A 308 13.78 3.84 -9.78
N ALA A 309 14.89 4.48 -9.39
CA ALA A 309 16.00 3.80 -8.73
C ALA A 309 15.56 3.05 -7.46
N LEU A 310 14.54 3.58 -6.78
CA LEU A 310 13.95 2.97 -5.60
C LEU A 310 13.36 1.58 -5.88
N LEU A 311 12.77 1.38 -7.05
CA LEU A 311 12.16 0.12 -7.49
C LEU A 311 13.18 -0.99 -7.80
N LYS A 312 14.48 -0.69 -7.75
CA LYS A 312 15.55 -1.67 -7.96
C LYS A 312 15.95 -2.40 -6.68
N GLY A 313 15.27 -2.12 -5.55
CA GLY A 313 15.57 -2.75 -4.26
C GLY A 313 16.94 -2.35 -3.68
N GLN A 314 17.47 -1.23 -4.10
CA GLN A 314 18.75 -0.73 -3.60
C GLN A 314 18.54 0.15 -2.36
N GLY A 315 18.38 -0.49 -1.22
CA GLY A 315 18.42 0.16 0.09
C GLY A 315 17.04 0.41 0.72
N SER A 316 17.05 0.46 2.05
CA SER A 316 15.94 0.95 2.87
C SER A 316 15.54 2.35 2.40
N LEU A 317 14.25 2.63 2.35
CA LEU A 317 13.73 3.96 2.04
C LEU A 317 14.22 5.01 3.03
N GLY A 318 14.61 4.59 4.24
CA GLY A 318 15.14 5.50 5.27
C GLY A 318 14.19 6.67 5.61
N LEU A 319 12.87 6.46 5.36
CA LEU A 319 11.82 7.44 5.65
C LEU A 319 11.32 7.28 7.07
#